data_6bf0ff48289f143bc7090e0a1ebad8cb
#
_entry.id   6bf0ff48289f143bc7090e0a1ebad8cb
#
_cell.length_a   1.000
_cell.length_b   1.000
_cell.length_c   1.000
_cell.angle_alpha   90.00
_cell.angle_beta   90.00
_cell.angle_gamma   90.00
#
_symmetry.space_group_name_H-M   'P 1'
#
loop_
_entity.id
_entity.type
_entity.pdbx_description
1 polymer ?
#
loop_
_entity_poly.entity_id
_entity_poly.type
_entity_poly.pdbx_seq_one_letter_code
_entity_poly.pdbx_strand_id
1 'polypeptide(L)'
;KINCFTASIFFTDTAEACVNILIPVIKQNLKKRYGYPSNHLPAILGMGKLGSSEMNFYSDLDLILIYDHNVIYRIKNDKYSSLETYFARYTQALVSAFTSLTEEGKLYDVDMRLRPSGRKGPVATSLSSFLDYQLKKAWVWEHMALSRGRIIAGDTNTKNKLNRILIKVFDKKIFLQKEIKKQTKNMRLSLQNNYSKKFNPENIKYGRGGFQELELLVQMGMLLMNIGYRKNNQSPKKLISCLFKVGFFDKEEYKNIREIYELFFYYQQ
;
A
#
# COMPACT_ATOMS: atom_id res chain seq x y z
N LYS A 1 22.00 3.30 20.92
CA LYS A 1 20.81 2.49 20.59
C LYS A 1 20.02 3.20 19.51
N ILE A 2 19.66 2.51 18.43
CA ILE A 2 18.82 3.06 17.37
C ILE A 2 17.38 3.06 17.89
N ASN A 3 16.67 4.19 17.74
CA ASN A 3 15.26 4.29 18.07
C ASN A 3 14.42 3.44 17.09
N CYS A 4 13.36 2.79 17.54
CA CYS A 4 12.48 1.94 16.72
C CYS A 4 11.92 2.67 15.50
N PHE A 5 11.57 3.95 15.60
CA PHE A 5 11.13 4.76 14.46
C PHE A 5 12.24 4.98 13.43
N THR A 6 13.47 5.18 13.88
CA THR A 6 14.63 5.29 12.99
C THR A 6 14.92 3.95 12.33
N ALA A 7 14.85 2.85 13.07
CA ALA A 7 15.03 1.50 12.53
C ALA A 7 14.01 1.19 11.43
N SER A 8 12.74 1.53 11.63
CA SER A 8 11.70 1.27 10.62
C SER A 8 11.89 2.08 9.33
N ILE A 9 12.45 3.29 9.41
CA ILE A 9 12.83 4.06 8.23
C ILE A 9 13.94 3.34 7.48
N PHE A 10 15.00 2.85 8.15
CA PHE A 10 16.07 2.10 7.51
C PHE A 10 15.56 0.82 6.82
N PHE A 11 14.69 0.05 7.47
CA PHE A 11 14.09 -1.13 6.85
C PHE A 11 13.27 -0.76 5.62
N THR A 12 12.51 0.33 5.69
CA THR A 12 11.70 0.81 4.56
C THR A 12 12.59 1.30 3.41
N ASP A 13 13.61 2.10 3.71
CA ASP A 13 14.54 2.63 2.69
C ASP A 13 15.31 1.49 2.01
N THR A 14 15.69 0.46 2.76
CA THR A 14 16.33 -0.76 2.22
C THR A 14 15.38 -1.48 1.26
N ALA A 15 14.13 -1.70 1.66
CA ALA A 15 13.13 -2.34 0.80
C ALA A 15 12.87 -1.52 -0.48
N GLU A 16 12.75 -0.20 -0.38
CA GLU A 16 12.60 0.68 -1.53
C GLU A 16 13.82 0.67 -2.45
N ALA A 17 15.02 0.65 -1.88
CA ALA A 17 16.25 0.53 -2.66
C ALA A 17 16.26 -0.78 -3.47
N CYS A 18 15.90 -1.91 -2.84
CA CYS A 18 15.78 -3.20 -3.53
C CYS A 18 14.77 -3.13 -4.69
N VAL A 19 13.58 -2.55 -4.47
CA VAL A 19 12.57 -2.36 -5.53
C VAL A 19 13.14 -1.51 -6.67
N ASN A 20 13.77 -0.37 -6.36
CA ASN A 20 14.28 0.55 -7.36
C ASN A 20 15.45 -0.03 -8.18
N ILE A 21 16.27 -0.92 -7.60
CA ILE A 21 17.34 -1.63 -8.31
C ILE A 21 16.77 -2.73 -9.21
N LEU A 22 15.77 -3.49 -8.75
CA LEU A 22 15.22 -4.63 -9.50
C LEU A 22 14.40 -4.20 -10.71
N ILE A 23 13.64 -3.11 -10.62
CA ILE A 23 12.77 -2.62 -11.70
C ILE A 23 13.50 -2.46 -13.04
N PRO A 24 14.61 -1.73 -13.16
CA PRO A 24 15.32 -1.59 -14.44
C PRO A 24 15.96 -2.90 -14.92
N VAL A 25 16.43 -3.76 -14.02
CA VAL A 25 17.01 -5.06 -14.35
C VAL A 25 15.97 -5.98 -14.99
N ILE A 26 14.78 -6.06 -14.37
CA ILE A 26 13.65 -6.83 -14.90
C ILE A 26 13.24 -6.32 -16.29
N LYS A 27 13.14 -4.98 -16.44
CA LYS A 27 12.87 -4.37 -17.74
C LYS A 27 13.87 -4.81 -18.81
N GLN A 28 15.16 -4.79 -18.50
CA GLN A 28 16.20 -5.23 -19.42
C GLN A 28 16.06 -6.70 -19.83
N ASN A 29 15.79 -7.57 -18.88
CA ASN A 29 15.61 -9.01 -19.11
C ASN A 29 14.36 -9.29 -19.97
N LEU A 30 13.25 -8.65 -19.70
CA LEU A 30 12.03 -8.79 -20.48
C LEU A 30 12.15 -8.17 -21.86
N LYS A 31 12.90 -7.07 -22.02
CA LYS A 31 13.21 -6.47 -23.32
C LYS A 31 13.87 -7.46 -24.28
N LYS A 32 14.81 -8.25 -23.79
CA LYS A 32 15.49 -9.26 -24.62
C LYS A 32 14.54 -10.33 -25.14
N ARG A 33 13.53 -10.70 -24.34
CA ARG A 33 12.61 -11.81 -24.65
C ARG A 33 11.35 -11.38 -25.39
N TYR A 34 10.76 -10.25 -25.03
CA TYR A 34 9.39 -9.88 -25.42
C TYR A 34 9.28 -8.50 -26.08
N GLY A 35 10.37 -7.76 -26.21
CA GLY A 35 10.30 -6.34 -26.52
C GLY A 35 10.02 -5.51 -25.27
N TYR A 36 9.71 -4.23 -25.41
CA TYR A 36 9.45 -3.35 -24.27
C TYR A 36 8.55 -2.17 -24.64
N PRO A 37 7.69 -1.72 -23.75
CA PRO A 37 7.06 -0.42 -23.89
C PRO A 37 8.15 0.63 -23.79
N SER A 38 8.29 1.53 -24.77
CA SER A 38 9.37 2.53 -24.92
C SER A 38 10.04 2.91 -23.56
N ASN A 39 10.44 4.05 -23.21
CA ASN A 39 11.21 4.31 -21.98
C ASN A 39 10.44 4.21 -20.64
N HIS A 40 9.21 3.71 -20.64
CA HIS A 40 8.36 3.69 -19.46
C HIS A 40 8.66 2.53 -18.49
N LEU A 41 8.66 2.83 -17.19
CA LEU A 41 8.63 1.86 -16.10
C LEU A 41 7.26 1.92 -15.42
N PRO A 42 6.75 0.78 -14.92
CA PRO A 42 5.55 0.81 -14.09
C PRO A 42 5.80 1.61 -12.81
N ALA A 43 4.77 2.20 -12.27
CA ALA A 43 4.80 2.74 -10.91
C ALA A 43 4.51 1.61 -9.92
N ILE A 44 5.25 1.57 -8.82
CA ILE A 44 4.99 0.69 -7.70
C ILE A 44 4.41 1.51 -6.56
N LEU A 45 3.21 1.14 -6.15
CA LEU A 45 2.54 1.69 -4.97
C LEU A 45 2.81 0.73 -3.80
N GLY A 46 3.58 1.17 -2.82
CA GLY A 46 3.78 0.50 -1.55
C GLY A 46 2.57 0.74 -0.66
N MET A 47 2.05 -0.33 -0.08
CA MET A 47 0.89 -0.33 0.81
C MET A 47 1.30 -0.73 2.23
N GLY A 48 0.36 -0.80 3.15
CA GLY A 48 0.60 -1.28 4.51
C GLY A 48 1.78 -0.58 5.21
N LYS A 49 2.64 -1.36 5.85
CA LYS A 49 3.83 -0.85 6.56
C LYS A 49 4.86 -0.23 5.61
N LEU A 50 5.02 -0.77 4.40
CA LEU A 50 5.89 -0.20 3.38
C LEU A 50 5.41 1.19 2.94
N GLY A 51 4.11 1.34 2.70
CA GLY A 51 3.51 2.63 2.33
C GLY A 51 3.66 3.68 3.43
N SER A 52 3.47 3.30 4.69
CA SER A 52 3.57 4.19 5.84
C SER A 52 5.00 4.43 6.37
N SER A 53 6.02 3.82 5.78
CA SER A 53 7.41 3.87 6.26
C SER A 53 7.60 3.30 7.68
N GLU A 54 6.92 2.20 7.97
CA GLU A 54 6.86 1.56 9.31
C GLU A 54 7.26 0.09 9.26
N MET A 55 8.11 -0.29 8.31
CA MET A 55 8.59 -1.67 8.21
C MET A 55 9.42 -2.09 9.41
N ASN A 56 9.34 -3.36 9.73
CA ASN A 56 10.25 -4.04 10.62
C ASN A 56 10.92 -5.22 9.89
N PHE A 57 11.82 -5.90 10.55
CA PHE A 57 12.60 -7.00 9.98
C PHE A 57 11.74 -8.11 9.35
N TYR A 58 10.57 -8.39 9.90
CA TYR A 58 9.66 -9.45 9.43
C TYR A 58 8.54 -8.94 8.50
N SER A 59 8.61 -7.68 8.05
CA SER A 59 7.55 -7.12 7.21
C SER A 59 7.61 -7.64 5.79
N ASP A 60 6.44 -8.04 5.27
CA ASP A 60 6.23 -8.32 3.86
C ASP A 60 6.20 -7.03 3.03
N LEU A 61 6.42 -7.15 1.73
CA LEU A 61 6.20 -6.06 0.79
C LEU A 61 4.75 -6.09 0.28
N ASP A 62 3.92 -5.21 0.78
CA ASP A 62 2.58 -4.96 0.22
C ASP A 62 2.70 -4.09 -1.03
N LEU A 63 2.49 -4.65 -2.23
CA LEU A 63 2.74 -3.96 -3.50
C LEU A 63 1.53 -3.95 -4.43
N ILE A 64 1.36 -2.84 -5.16
CA ILE A 64 0.49 -2.76 -6.34
C ILE A 64 1.33 -2.23 -7.50
N LEU A 65 1.38 -3.00 -8.61
CA LEU A 65 2.03 -2.56 -9.83
C LEU A 65 1.03 -1.90 -10.77
N ILE A 66 1.33 -0.66 -11.16
CA ILE A 66 0.45 0.19 -11.98
C ILE A 66 1.23 0.70 -13.19
N TYR A 67 0.69 0.46 -14.40
CA TYR A 67 1.35 0.84 -15.65
C TYR A 67 0.53 1.85 -16.47
N ASP A 68 1.22 2.62 -17.30
CA ASP A 68 0.56 3.51 -18.26
C ASP A 68 0.19 2.73 -19.53
N HIS A 69 -1.10 2.70 -19.88
CA HIS A 69 -1.59 2.03 -21.09
C HIS A 69 -1.37 2.84 -22.37
N ASN A 70 -1.07 4.15 -22.24
CA ASN A 70 -0.82 5.03 -23.37
C ASN A 70 0.65 5.01 -23.84
N VAL A 71 1.36 3.90 -23.62
CA VAL A 71 2.75 3.75 -24.06
C VAL A 71 2.83 2.99 -25.38
N ILE A 72 3.77 3.38 -26.24
CA ILE A 72 4.04 2.66 -27.48
C ILE A 72 4.71 1.33 -27.12
N TYR A 73 4.09 0.23 -27.51
CA TYR A 73 4.60 -1.11 -27.29
C TYR A 73 5.15 -1.68 -28.61
N ARG A 74 6.44 -1.93 -28.66
CA ARG A 74 7.10 -2.60 -29.79
C ARG A 74 7.21 -4.09 -29.50
N ILE A 75 6.40 -4.88 -30.20
CA ILE A 75 6.38 -6.33 -30.08
C ILE A 75 7.54 -6.93 -30.85
N LYS A 76 8.26 -7.85 -30.22
CA LYS A 76 9.32 -8.61 -30.87
C LYS A 76 8.82 -9.97 -31.38
N ASN A 77 7.69 -10.44 -30.91
CA ASN A 77 7.10 -11.74 -31.21
C ASN A 77 5.58 -11.69 -31.06
N ASP A 78 4.82 -12.15 -32.07
CA ASP A 78 3.34 -12.13 -32.10
C ASP A 78 2.67 -12.87 -30.94
N LYS A 79 3.40 -13.69 -30.20
CA LYS A 79 2.92 -14.49 -29.08
C LYS A 79 2.57 -13.67 -27.82
N TYR A 80 2.95 -12.38 -27.74
CA TYR A 80 2.77 -11.51 -26.58
C TYR A 80 2.23 -10.13 -26.99
N SER A 81 1.03 -10.15 -27.53
CA SER A 81 0.43 -9.02 -28.24
C SER A 81 -0.16 -7.91 -27.35
N SER A 82 -0.18 -8.03 -25.99
CA SER A 82 -0.79 -7.02 -25.14
C SER A 82 0.13 -6.48 -24.06
N LEU A 83 -0.04 -5.18 -23.73
CA LEU A 83 0.61 -4.53 -22.59
C LEU A 83 0.28 -5.22 -21.26
N GLU A 84 -0.93 -5.73 -21.12
CA GLU A 84 -1.38 -6.47 -19.94
C GLU A 84 -0.54 -7.72 -19.71
N THR A 85 -0.34 -8.52 -20.76
CA THR A 85 0.51 -9.72 -20.72
C THR A 85 1.94 -9.36 -20.36
N TYR A 86 2.49 -8.29 -20.96
CA TYR A 86 3.84 -7.83 -20.64
C TYR A 86 3.96 -7.45 -19.17
N PHE A 87 3.05 -6.61 -18.63
CA PHE A 87 3.13 -6.19 -17.24
C PHE A 87 2.73 -7.28 -16.23
N ALA A 88 1.92 -8.25 -16.63
CA ALA A 88 1.72 -9.47 -15.84
C ALA A 88 3.02 -10.27 -15.69
N ARG A 89 3.78 -10.46 -16.77
CA ARG A 89 5.11 -11.08 -16.75
C ARG A 89 6.12 -10.26 -15.93
N TYR A 90 6.06 -8.94 -16.07
CA TYR A 90 6.89 -8.02 -15.29
C TYR A 90 6.65 -8.20 -13.80
N THR A 91 5.38 -8.25 -13.39
CA THR A 91 5.00 -8.46 -11.99
C THR A 91 5.45 -9.82 -11.48
N GLN A 92 5.27 -10.89 -12.26
CA GLN A 92 5.74 -12.22 -11.89
C GLN A 92 7.26 -12.25 -11.69
N ALA A 93 8.01 -11.59 -12.59
CA ALA A 93 9.47 -11.50 -12.48
C ALA A 93 9.89 -10.70 -11.24
N LEU A 94 9.18 -9.63 -10.90
CA LEU A 94 9.44 -8.83 -9.70
C LEU A 94 9.18 -9.64 -8.43
N VAL A 95 8.04 -10.32 -8.35
CA VAL A 95 7.72 -11.21 -7.22
C VAL A 95 8.76 -12.31 -7.09
N SER A 96 9.11 -12.99 -8.19
CA SER A 96 10.13 -14.04 -8.17
C SER A 96 11.49 -13.53 -7.70
N ALA A 97 11.90 -12.32 -8.11
CA ALA A 97 13.18 -11.76 -7.69
C ALA A 97 13.26 -11.52 -6.18
N PHE A 98 12.14 -11.22 -5.52
CA PHE A 98 12.09 -11.07 -4.06
C PHE A 98 11.95 -12.39 -3.31
N THR A 99 11.19 -13.34 -3.85
CA THR A 99 10.79 -14.56 -3.14
C THR A 99 11.64 -15.79 -3.45
N SER A 100 12.49 -15.73 -4.48
CA SER A 100 13.40 -16.84 -4.82
C SER A 100 14.40 -17.07 -3.71
N LEU A 101 14.57 -18.34 -3.34
CA LEU A 101 15.58 -18.76 -2.36
C LEU A 101 16.98 -18.68 -3.00
N THR A 102 17.88 -18.05 -2.29
CA THR A 102 19.33 -18.03 -2.54
C THR A 102 20.03 -18.77 -1.40
N GLU A 103 21.33 -18.89 -1.45
CA GLU A 103 22.14 -19.44 -0.34
C GLU A 103 21.93 -18.64 0.96
N GLU A 104 21.68 -17.33 0.85
CA GLU A 104 21.40 -16.42 1.98
C GLU A 104 19.90 -16.33 2.36
N GLY A 105 19.04 -17.10 1.70
CA GLY A 105 17.59 -17.06 1.87
C GLY A 105 16.87 -16.21 0.83
N LYS A 106 15.65 -15.77 1.12
CA LYS A 106 14.85 -14.87 0.28
C LYS A 106 15.01 -13.43 0.74
N LEU A 107 14.83 -12.46 -0.17
CA LEU A 107 14.89 -11.03 0.18
C LEU A 107 13.67 -10.61 1.01
N TYR A 108 12.46 -10.80 0.46
CA TYR A 108 11.19 -10.45 1.11
C TYR A 108 10.08 -11.39 0.66
N ASP A 109 9.07 -11.57 1.50
CA ASP A 109 7.75 -12.02 1.05
C ASP A 109 7.02 -10.86 0.38
N VAL A 110 6.21 -11.15 -0.64
CA VAL A 110 5.46 -10.15 -1.40
C VAL A 110 3.97 -10.41 -1.31
N ASP A 111 3.21 -9.43 -0.83
CA ASP A 111 1.75 -9.47 -0.80
C ASP A 111 1.16 -8.49 -1.82
N MET A 112 0.36 -9.02 -2.73
CA MET A 112 -0.33 -8.23 -3.75
C MET A 112 -1.87 -8.27 -3.57
N ARG A 113 -2.37 -8.70 -2.42
CA ARG A 113 -3.83 -8.85 -2.18
C ARG A 113 -4.57 -7.53 -2.12
N LEU A 114 -3.88 -6.42 -1.86
CA LEU A 114 -4.46 -5.06 -1.83
C LEU A 114 -4.65 -4.44 -3.22
N ARG A 115 -4.29 -5.15 -4.29
CA ARG A 115 -4.56 -4.69 -5.66
C ARG A 115 -6.05 -4.73 -6.01
N PRO A 116 -6.51 -3.96 -7.03
CA PRO A 116 -7.89 -3.99 -7.49
C PRO A 116 -8.46 -5.41 -7.68
N SER A 117 -9.62 -5.68 -7.09
CA SER A 117 -10.27 -7.00 -7.05
C SER A 117 -9.46 -8.10 -6.32
N GLY A 118 -8.44 -7.77 -5.58
CA GLY A 118 -7.65 -8.70 -4.77
C GLY A 118 -7.10 -9.87 -5.58
N ARG A 119 -7.23 -11.08 -5.07
CA ARG A 119 -6.74 -12.31 -5.74
C ARG A 119 -7.43 -12.62 -7.08
N LYS A 120 -8.65 -12.13 -7.29
CA LYS A 120 -9.43 -12.35 -8.52
C LYS A 120 -9.06 -11.37 -9.63
N GLY A 121 -8.41 -10.26 -9.30
CA GLY A 121 -8.00 -9.24 -10.26
C GLY A 121 -6.66 -9.53 -10.93
N PRO A 122 -6.35 -8.82 -12.03
CA PRO A 122 -5.06 -8.92 -12.70
C PRO A 122 -3.93 -8.56 -11.76
N VAL A 123 -2.75 -9.16 -11.96
CA VAL A 123 -1.57 -8.92 -11.11
C VAL A 123 -0.93 -7.56 -11.37
N ALA A 124 -1.17 -6.97 -12.53
CA ALA A 124 -0.79 -5.61 -12.90
C ALA A 124 -2.02 -4.85 -13.37
N THR A 125 -2.12 -3.55 -13.07
CA THR A 125 -3.30 -2.73 -13.38
C THR A 125 -2.88 -1.50 -14.17
N SER A 126 -3.63 -1.13 -15.22
CA SER A 126 -3.38 0.13 -15.92
C SER A 126 -3.85 1.33 -15.08
N LEU A 127 -3.26 2.52 -15.31
CA LEU A 127 -3.67 3.77 -14.64
C LEU A 127 -5.18 4.04 -14.79
N SER A 128 -5.75 3.80 -15.98
CA SER A 128 -7.18 4.00 -16.22
C SER A 128 -8.04 2.99 -15.46
N SER A 129 -7.68 1.70 -15.51
CA SER A 129 -8.40 0.66 -14.79
C SER A 129 -8.31 0.84 -13.27
N PHE A 130 -7.16 1.28 -12.77
CA PHE A 130 -6.99 1.62 -11.36
C PHE A 130 -7.92 2.77 -10.94
N LEU A 131 -7.95 3.86 -11.71
CA LEU A 131 -8.84 4.99 -11.44
C LEU A 131 -10.31 4.56 -11.46
N ASP A 132 -10.73 3.85 -12.50
CA ASP A 132 -12.13 3.38 -12.63
C ASP A 132 -12.54 2.44 -11.50
N TYR A 133 -11.64 1.54 -11.11
CA TYR A 133 -11.88 0.66 -9.97
C TYR A 133 -12.08 1.46 -8.67
N GLN A 134 -11.14 2.36 -8.37
CA GLN A 134 -11.21 3.16 -7.15
C GLN A 134 -12.46 4.05 -7.08
N LEU A 135 -12.91 4.59 -8.22
CA LEU A 135 -14.08 5.48 -8.26
C LEU A 135 -15.44 4.75 -8.26
N LYS A 136 -15.49 3.48 -8.75
CA LYS A 136 -16.77 2.82 -9.05
C LYS A 136 -17.00 1.50 -8.32
N LYS A 137 -15.92 0.82 -7.90
CA LYS A 137 -15.99 -0.58 -7.43
C LYS A 137 -15.32 -0.81 -6.07
N ALA A 138 -14.36 0.02 -5.70
CA ALA A 138 -13.61 -0.16 -4.47
C ALA A 138 -14.49 0.00 -3.23
N TRP A 139 -14.23 -0.80 -2.22
CA TRP A 139 -14.92 -0.75 -0.93
C TRP A 139 -14.29 0.30 -0.01
N VAL A 140 -15.01 0.72 1.01
CA VAL A 140 -14.51 1.66 2.03
C VAL A 140 -13.17 1.22 2.61
N TRP A 141 -13.02 -0.08 2.95
CA TRP A 141 -11.78 -0.60 3.52
C TRP A 141 -10.59 -0.52 2.56
N GLU A 142 -10.82 -0.62 1.25
CA GLU A 142 -9.75 -0.46 0.25
C GLU A 142 -9.25 0.99 0.21
N HIS A 143 -10.15 1.96 0.31
CA HIS A 143 -9.78 3.37 0.45
C HIS A 143 -9.10 3.66 1.79
N MET A 144 -9.53 3.02 2.88
CA MET A 144 -8.84 3.09 4.16
C MET A 144 -7.39 2.58 4.03
N ALA A 145 -7.18 1.42 3.41
CA ALA A 145 -5.85 0.90 3.14
C ALA A 145 -5.05 1.81 2.20
N LEU A 146 -5.68 2.35 1.15
CA LEU A 146 -5.06 3.24 0.17
C LEU A 146 -4.61 4.57 0.79
N SER A 147 -5.25 5.05 1.88
CA SER A 147 -4.83 6.26 2.60
C SER A 147 -3.41 6.19 3.14
N ARG A 148 -2.86 4.99 3.31
CA ARG A 148 -1.47 4.73 3.70
C ARG A 148 -0.56 4.37 2.51
N GLY A 149 -1.12 4.33 1.30
CA GLY A 149 -0.35 4.01 0.09
C GLY A 149 0.65 5.09 -0.28
N ARG A 150 1.84 4.71 -0.73
CA ARG A 150 2.90 5.62 -1.17
C ARG A 150 3.57 5.11 -2.45
N ILE A 151 3.77 6.01 -3.42
CA ILE A 151 4.47 5.66 -4.67
C ILE A 151 5.97 5.57 -4.36
N ILE A 152 6.53 4.37 -4.42
CA ILE A 152 7.91 4.07 -4.00
C ILE A 152 8.88 3.95 -5.17
N ALA A 153 8.39 3.59 -6.36
CA ALA A 153 9.25 3.39 -7.53
C ALA A 153 8.50 3.64 -8.85
N GLY A 154 9.23 3.73 -9.96
CA GLY A 154 8.72 3.95 -11.31
C GLY A 154 9.33 5.16 -12.01
N ASP A 155 9.05 5.33 -13.30
CA ASP A 155 9.47 6.54 -14.01
C ASP A 155 8.68 7.78 -13.56
N THR A 156 9.27 8.96 -13.75
CA THR A 156 8.68 10.23 -13.30
C THR A 156 7.31 10.51 -13.90
N ASN A 157 7.08 10.16 -15.17
CA ASN A 157 5.81 10.41 -15.84
C ASN A 157 4.69 9.54 -15.26
N THR A 158 4.93 8.23 -15.15
CA THR A 158 3.96 7.27 -14.59
C THR A 158 3.66 7.59 -13.12
N LYS A 159 4.71 7.92 -12.32
CA LYS A 159 4.53 8.38 -10.92
C LYS A 159 3.67 9.63 -10.81
N ASN A 160 3.90 10.62 -11.66
CA ASN A 160 3.11 11.86 -11.63
C ASN A 160 1.65 11.63 -12.04
N LYS A 161 1.40 10.79 -13.04
CA LYS A 161 0.04 10.40 -13.44
C LYS A 161 -0.68 9.67 -12.31
N LEU A 162 -0.02 8.69 -11.68
CA LEU A 162 -0.58 7.97 -10.53
C LEU A 162 -0.86 8.90 -9.34
N ASN A 163 0.04 9.83 -9.04
CA ASN A 163 -0.17 10.81 -7.97
C ASN A 163 -1.43 11.68 -8.20
N ARG A 164 -1.65 12.12 -9.44
CA ARG A 164 -2.88 12.86 -9.81
C ARG A 164 -4.14 11.99 -9.63
N ILE A 165 -4.05 10.71 -9.95
CA ILE A 165 -5.14 9.76 -9.74
C ILE A 165 -5.45 9.61 -8.25
N LEU A 166 -4.44 9.41 -7.41
CA LEU A 166 -4.63 9.29 -5.96
C LEU A 166 -5.28 10.55 -5.36
N ILE A 167 -4.81 11.74 -5.75
CA ILE A 167 -5.44 13.00 -5.36
C ILE A 167 -6.91 13.02 -5.77
N LYS A 168 -7.21 12.72 -7.04
CA LYS A 168 -8.58 12.71 -7.57
C LYS A 168 -9.50 11.72 -6.84
N VAL A 169 -8.99 10.55 -6.47
CA VAL A 169 -9.75 9.52 -5.73
C VAL A 169 -10.16 10.04 -4.36
N PHE A 170 -9.24 10.65 -3.61
CA PHE A 170 -9.53 11.13 -2.26
C PHE A 170 -10.34 12.43 -2.25
N ASP A 171 -10.20 13.30 -3.26
CA ASP A 171 -10.97 14.54 -3.34
C ASP A 171 -12.46 14.32 -3.68
N LYS A 172 -12.81 13.18 -4.28
CA LYS A 172 -14.19 12.93 -4.77
C LYS A 172 -15.24 12.57 -3.71
N LYS A 173 -14.87 12.36 -2.45
CA LYS A 173 -15.82 12.01 -1.37
C LYS A 173 -16.82 10.91 -1.77
N ILE A 174 -16.31 9.79 -2.23
CA ILE A 174 -17.11 8.73 -2.88
C ILE A 174 -18.10 8.08 -1.90
N PHE A 175 -17.76 8.02 -0.61
CA PHE A 175 -18.57 7.37 0.40
C PHE A 175 -19.29 8.36 1.31
N LEU A 176 -20.52 8.03 1.67
CA LEU A 176 -21.27 8.75 2.69
C LEU A 176 -20.69 8.46 4.09
N GLN A 177 -20.69 9.45 4.98
CA GLN A 177 -20.19 9.27 6.36
C GLN A 177 -20.85 8.09 7.09
N LYS A 178 -22.17 7.90 6.91
CA LYS A 178 -22.90 6.79 7.49
C LYS A 178 -22.38 5.43 6.99
N GLU A 179 -22.03 5.36 5.73
CA GLU A 179 -21.47 4.15 5.12
C GLU A 179 -20.07 3.84 5.66
N ILE A 180 -19.18 4.86 5.73
CA ILE A 180 -17.84 4.71 6.31
C ILE A 180 -17.94 4.15 7.73
N LYS A 181 -18.75 4.77 8.60
CA LYS A 181 -18.95 4.33 9.98
C LYS A 181 -19.48 2.89 10.06
N LYS A 182 -20.49 2.55 9.24
CA LYS A 182 -21.10 1.21 9.21
C LYS A 182 -20.12 0.14 8.77
N GLN A 183 -19.40 0.37 7.67
CA GLN A 183 -18.43 -0.62 7.14
C GLN A 183 -17.24 -0.79 8.08
N THR A 184 -16.73 0.29 8.67
CA THR A 184 -15.64 0.21 9.65
C THR A 184 -16.07 -0.57 10.90
N LYS A 185 -17.29 -0.34 11.42
CA LYS A 185 -17.83 -1.12 12.53
C LYS A 185 -17.92 -2.61 12.19
N ASN A 186 -18.43 -2.96 11.02
CA ASN A 186 -18.52 -4.35 10.58
C ASN A 186 -17.14 -5.01 10.44
N MET A 187 -16.15 -4.28 9.91
CA MET A 187 -14.79 -4.75 9.78
C MET A 187 -14.16 -5.00 11.16
N ARG A 188 -14.33 -4.07 12.11
CA ARG A 188 -13.90 -4.26 13.49
C ARG A 188 -14.49 -5.52 14.12
N LEU A 189 -15.81 -5.71 14.01
CA LEU A 189 -16.50 -6.90 14.52
C LEU A 189 -15.98 -8.18 13.86
N SER A 190 -15.76 -8.17 12.56
CA SER A 190 -15.19 -9.31 11.83
C SER A 190 -13.78 -9.65 12.31
N LEU A 191 -12.93 -8.65 12.54
CA LEU A 191 -11.60 -8.84 13.11
C LEU A 191 -11.70 -9.47 14.51
N GLN A 192 -12.51 -8.91 15.39
CA GLN A 192 -12.72 -9.45 16.73
C GLN A 192 -13.20 -10.90 16.71
N ASN A 193 -14.20 -11.25 15.88
CA ASN A 193 -14.75 -12.58 15.79
C ASN A 193 -13.77 -13.60 15.22
N ASN A 194 -12.95 -13.21 14.25
CA ASN A 194 -11.96 -14.09 13.63
C ASN A 194 -10.79 -14.40 14.56
N TYR A 195 -10.42 -13.45 15.41
CA TYR A 195 -9.25 -13.57 16.29
C TYR A 195 -9.63 -14.02 17.72
N SER A 196 -10.83 -13.69 18.24
CA SER A 196 -11.26 -14.11 19.57
C SER A 196 -11.34 -15.65 19.73
N LYS A 197 -11.58 -16.38 18.66
CA LYS A 197 -11.62 -17.85 18.67
C LYS A 197 -10.25 -18.53 18.67
N LYS A 198 -9.16 -17.82 18.38
CA LYS A 198 -7.82 -18.37 18.17
C LYS A 198 -6.72 -17.74 19.02
N PHE A 199 -6.98 -16.60 19.68
CA PHE A 199 -5.91 -15.81 20.30
C PHE A 199 -6.26 -15.34 21.71
N ASN A 200 -5.20 -15.25 22.51
CA ASN A 200 -5.20 -14.60 23.80
C ASN A 200 -5.80 -13.17 23.70
N PRO A 201 -6.80 -12.79 24.53
CA PRO A 201 -7.34 -11.43 24.56
C PRO A 201 -6.29 -10.35 24.85
N GLU A 202 -5.14 -10.72 25.38
CA GLU A 202 -3.98 -9.87 25.64
C GLU A 202 -3.11 -9.60 24.40
N ASN A 203 -3.49 -10.11 23.21
CA ASN A 203 -2.71 -9.86 22.00
C ASN A 203 -2.76 -8.39 21.60
N ILE A 204 -1.63 -7.70 21.75
CA ILE A 204 -1.48 -6.26 21.48
C ILE A 204 -1.88 -5.89 20.04
N LYS A 205 -1.71 -6.78 19.08
CA LYS A 205 -2.03 -6.50 17.68
C LYS A 205 -3.51 -6.66 17.36
N TYR A 206 -4.12 -7.75 17.81
CA TYR A 206 -5.47 -8.17 17.41
C TYR A 206 -6.48 -8.12 18.54
N GLY A 207 -6.05 -7.92 19.76
CA GLY A 207 -6.91 -7.79 20.93
C GLY A 207 -7.82 -6.57 20.84
N ARG A 208 -8.84 -6.53 21.71
CA ARG A 208 -9.74 -5.39 21.80
C ARG A 208 -8.97 -4.15 22.28
N GLY A 209 -9.09 -3.04 21.55
CA GLY A 209 -8.29 -1.84 21.78
C GLY A 209 -6.85 -1.94 21.26
N GLY A 210 -6.49 -3.03 20.55
CA GLY A 210 -5.15 -3.26 20.03
C GLY A 210 -4.80 -2.44 18.80
N PHE A 211 -3.59 -2.65 18.31
CA PHE A 211 -2.98 -1.84 17.24
C PHE A 211 -3.82 -1.79 15.95
N GLN A 212 -4.45 -2.91 15.55
CA GLN A 212 -5.30 -2.91 14.36
C GLN A 212 -6.55 -2.04 14.51
N GLU A 213 -7.16 -1.99 15.69
CA GLU A 213 -8.31 -1.12 15.92
C GLU A 213 -7.90 0.35 15.90
N LEU A 214 -6.71 0.67 16.42
CA LEU A 214 -6.16 2.02 16.33
C LEU A 214 -5.88 2.43 14.86
N GLU A 215 -5.31 1.53 14.05
CA GLU A 215 -5.12 1.78 12.63
C GLU A 215 -6.45 2.00 11.90
N LEU A 216 -7.47 1.19 12.19
CA LEU A 216 -8.81 1.37 11.64
C LEU A 216 -9.43 2.72 12.01
N LEU A 217 -9.26 3.15 13.27
CA LEU A 217 -9.75 4.45 13.74
C LEU A 217 -9.11 5.61 12.98
N VAL A 218 -7.79 5.57 12.80
CA VAL A 218 -7.04 6.60 12.06
C VAL A 218 -7.48 6.63 10.60
N GLN A 219 -7.53 5.48 9.92
CA GLN A 219 -7.93 5.39 8.53
C GLN A 219 -9.40 5.82 8.32
N MET A 220 -10.30 5.45 9.22
CA MET A 220 -11.69 5.92 9.22
C MET A 220 -11.75 7.44 9.36
N GLY A 221 -11.02 7.99 10.30
CA GLY A 221 -10.93 9.44 10.50
C GLY A 221 -10.47 10.18 9.25
N MET A 222 -9.47 9.65 8.53
CA MET A 222 -8.99 10.21 7.26
C MET A 222 -10.11 10.34 6.23
N LEU A 223 -10.92 9.29 6.07
CA LEU A 223 -12.06 9.32 5.14
C LEU A 223 -13.19 10.23 5.62
N LEU A 224 -13.55 10.20 6.92
CA LEU A 224 -14.62 11.03 7.47
C LEU A 224 -14.32 12.53 7.38
N MET A 225 -13.07 12.90 7.64
CA MET A 225 -12.63 14.30 7.60
C MET A 225 -12.21 14.74 6.18
N ASN A 226 -12.35 13.85 5.18
CA ASN A 226 -11.93 14.10 3.80
C ASN A 226 -10.50 14.65 3.70
N ILE A 227 -9.58 14.05 4.45
CA ILE A 227 -8.19 14.43 4.37
C ILE A 227 -7.65 13.86 3.06
N GLY A 228 -7.34 14.73 2.12
CA GLY A 228 -6.86 14.37 0.78
C GLY A 228 -5.55 13.60 0.82
N TYR A 229 -5.26 12.89 -0.27
CA TYR A 229 -4.00 12.18 -0.44
C TYR A 229 -2.81 13.16 -0.37
N ARG A 230 -1.89 12.88 0.54
CA ARG A 230 -0.69 13.71 0.74
C ARG A 230 0.55 12.88 0.43
N LYS A 231 1.22 13.20 -0.67
CA LYS A 231 2.52 12.61 -1.00
C LYS A 231 3.46 12.72 0.22
N ASN A 232 4.03 11.62 0.66
CA ASN A 232 5.00 11.53 1.78
C ASN A 232 4.45 11.75 3.20
N ASN A 233 3.15 11.64 3.44
CA ASN A 233 2.57 11.92 4.76
C ASN A 233 1.64 10.81 5.26
N GLN A 234 1.98 9.54 4.96
CA GLN A 234 1.11 8.38 5.23
C GLN A 234 1.45 7.63 6.53
N SER A 235 2.47 8.04 7.28
CA SER A 235 2.74 7.38 8.55
C SER A 235 1.61 7.67 9.54
N PRO A 236 1.10 6.67 10.28
CA PRO A 236 0.01 6.85 11.23
C PRO A 236 0.26 7.98 12.24
N LYS A 237 1.50 8.15 12.71
CA LYS A 237 1.87 9.27 13.59
C LYS A 237 1.55 10.65 12.97
N LYS A 238 1.85 10.81 11.67
CA LYS A 238 1.53 12.06 10.95
C LYS A 238 0.03 12.19 10.68
N LEU A 239 -0.65 11.07 10.37
CA LEU A 239 -2.08 11.05 10.15
C LEU A 239 -2.85 11.39 11.44
N ILE A 240 -2.45 10.86 12.60
CA ILE A 240 -3.01 11.23 13.93
C ILE A 240 -2.86 12.73 14.16
N SER A 241 -1.70 13.31 13.86
CA SER A 241 -1.48 14.76 13.99
C SER A 241 -2.34 15.58 13.01
N CYS A 242 -2.57 15.07 11.79
CA CYS A 242 -3.50 15.71 10.84
C CYS A 242 -4.94 15.67 11.35
N LEU A 243 -5.38 14.54 11.89
CA LEU A 243 -6.73 14.37 12.44
C LEU A 243 -7.00 15.30 13.61
N PHE A 244 -6.02 15.48 14.49
CA PHE A 244 -6.10 16.48 15.56
C PHE A 244 -6.26 17.91 15.02
N LYS A 245 -5.46 18.30 14.03
CA LYS A 245 -5.53 19.64 13.42
C LYS A 245 -6.87 19.98 12.78
N VAL A 246 -7.61 18.98 12.31
CA VAL A 246 -8.94 19.15 11.71
C VAL A 246 -10.08 18.92 12.70
N GLY A 247 -9.77 18.74 14.00
CA GLY A 247 -10.77 18.61 15.06
C GLY A 247 -11.46 17.25 15.14
N PHE A 248 -10.87 16.19 14.58
CA PHE A 248 -11.39 14.83 14.72
C PHE A 248 -11.12 14.25 16.11
N PHE A 249 -9.99 14.59 16.70
CA PHE A 249 -9.63 14.32 18.09
C PHE A 249 -9.58 15.61 18.90
N ASP A 250 -10.05 15.57 20.13
CA ASP A 250 -9.76 16.63 21.09
C ASP A 250 -8.31 16.53 21.60
N LYS A 251 -7.90 17.45 22.48
CA LYS A 251 -6.51 17.52 22.97
C LYS A 251 -6.13 16.32 23.83
N GLU A 252 -7.05 15.82 24.63
CA GLU A 252 -6.82 14.66 25.51
C GLU A 252 -6.78 13.36 24.70
N GLU A 253 -7.75 13.17 23.82
CA GLU A 253 -7.78 12.05 22.87
C GLU A 253 -6.51 11.98 22.02
N TYR A 254 -6.06 13.13 21.48
CA TYR A 254 -4.84 13.19 20.68
C TYR A 254 -3.62 12.77 21.49
N LYS A 255 -3.48 13.25 22.72
CA LYS A 255 -2.37 12.87 23.61
C LYS A 255 -2.38 11.37 23.85
N ASN A 256 -3.51 10.83 24.29
CA ASN A 256 -3.67 9.41 24.63
C ASN A 256 -3.41 8.50 23.40
N ILE A 257 -4.02 8.82 22.26
CA ILE A 257 -3.86 8.04 21.02
C ILE A 257 -2.41 8.04 20.53
N ARG A 258 -1.73 9.17 20.65
CA ARG A 258 -0.33 9.28 20.27
C ARG A 258 0.58 8.44 21.16
N GLU A 259 0.38 8.50 22.49
CA GLU A 259 1.16 7.71 23.45
C GLU A 259 0.92 6.21 23.25
N ILE A 260 -0.34 5.79 23.08
CA ILE A 260 -0.70 4.40 22.79
C ILE A 260 -0.08 3.93 21.46
N TYR A 261 -0.13 4.77 20.43
CA TYR A 261 0.48 4.42 19.15
C TYR A 261 1.99 4.22 19.27
N GLU A 262 2.70 5.13 19.98
CA GLU A 262 4.15 5.02 20.20
C GLU A 262 4.50 3.75 20.99
N LEU A 263 3.69 3.41 22.00
CA LEU A 263 3.84 2.18 22.78
C LEU A 263 3.64 0.92 21.91
N PHE A 264 2.54 0.86 21.16
CA PHE A 264 2.28 -0.27 20.28
C PHE A 264 3.34 -0.42 19.20
N PHE A 265 3.80 0.69 18.64
CA PHE A 265 4.86 0.68 17.64
C PHE A 265 6.16 0.11 18.21
N TYR A 266 6.52 0.48 19.43
CA TYR A 266 7.69 -0.07 20.12
C TYR A 266 7.62 -1.59 20.30
N TYR A 267 6.47 -2.13 20.68
CA TYR A 267 6.30 -3.58 20.87
C TYR A 267 6.18 -4.38 19.57
N GLN A 268 5.99 -3.73 18.43
CA GLN A 268 5.92 -4.40 17.12
C GLN A 268 7.27 -4.48 16.39
N GLN A 269 8.26 -3.70 16.81
CA GLN A 269 9.60 -3.71 16.24
C GLN A 269 10.47 -4.77 16.88
#